data_1189e10fcdbca23d8e6f283f22c123ec
#
_entry.id   1189e10fcdbca23d8e6f283f22c123ec
#
_cell.length_a   1.000
_cell.length_b   1.000
_cell.length_c   1.000
_cell.angle_alpha   90.00
_cell.angle_beta   90.00
_cell.angle_gamma   90.00
#
_symmetry.space_group_name_H-M   'P 1'
#
loop_
_entity.id
_entity.type
_entity.pdbx_description
1 polymer ?
#
loop_
_entity_poly.entity_id
_entity_poly.type
_entity_poly.pdbx_seq_one_letter_code
_entity_poly.pdbx_strand_id
1 'polypeptide(L)'
;MNFPDVGSHIFRTILMYFLVYCAMRVMGKREIGKLSMFDLVVSIMLAEMAAFVIEDIDKPLSYGIAPMLTLIIVQIGMAFIGLKSRRLRLIIDGKPTVLISKGVLHRDEMRKQRYNLDDLLQQLREQNVDSIGEVDFAILETTGKLTVFPKDENTSNDSNSSGSDSEDFSSSKSKTGKNQIDGSPNIKFPNIKYEGLPLPLIMDGKVQDQNLEIIQKTRFWLKNQIQHNGILDFKDVFICSIDHNGKIYVSPKDDKK
;
A
#
# COMPACT_ATOMS: atom_id res chain seq x y z
N MET A 1 -38.76 5.83 35.63
CA MET A 1 -37.61 4.98 35.33
C MET A 1 -37.55 3.93 36.41
N ASN A 2 -37.99 2.72 36.12
CA ASN A 2 -38.04 1.66 37.12
C ASN A 2 -36.69 0.96 37.21
N PHE A 3 -36.25 0.53 38.40
CA PHE A 3 -34.97 -0.20 38.59
C PHE A 3 -34.75 -1.38 37.65
N PRO A 4 -35.77 -2.19 37.23
CA PRO A 4 -35.58 -3.25 36.25
C PRO A 4 -35.16 -2.75 34.87
N ASP A 5 -35.56 -1.55 34.46
CA ASP A 5 -35.22 -1.00 33.14
C ASP A 5 -33.72 -0.65 33.06
N VAL A 6 -33.14 -0.11 34.14
CA VAL A 6 -31.71 0.23 34.23
C VAL A 6 -30.82 -1.04 34.08
N GLY A 7 -31.23 -2.14 34.75
CA GLY A 7 -30.54 -3.41 34.66
C GLY A 7 -30.51 -3.97 33.24
N SER A 8 -31.62 -3.87 32.51
CA SER A 8 -31.74 -4.28 31.11
C SER A 8 -30.82 -3.46 30.18
N HIS A 9 -30.77 -2.15 30.38
CA HIS A 9 -29.86 -1.28 29.60
C HIS A 9 -28.38 -1.65 29.84
N ILE A 10 -27.99 -1.85 31.11
CA ILE A 10 -26.61 -2.25 31.47
C ILE A 10 -26.26 -3.59 30.79
N PHE A 11 -27.14 -4.57 30.92
CA PHE A 11 -26.91 -5.89 30.32
C PHE A 11 -26.78 -5.81 28.80
N ARG A 12 -27.68 -5.08 28.11
CA ARG A 12 -27.63 -4.88 26.65
C ARG A 12 -26.36 -4.14 26.24
N THR A 13 -25.94 -3.12 27.00
CA THR A 13 -24.70 -2.39 26.72
C THR A 13 -23.47 -3.29 26.78
N ILE A 14 -23.35 -4.11 27.83
CA ILE A 14 -22.24 -5.05 27.97
C ILE A 14 -22.25 -6.08 26.83
N LEU A 15 -23.43 -6.62 26.52
CA LEU A 15 -23.59 -7.61 25.43
C LEU A 15 -23.20 -7.02 24.08
N MET A 16 -23.69 -5.82 23.75
CA MET A 16 -23.37 -5.13 22.49
C MET A 16 -21.91 -4.75 22.41
N TYR A 17 -21.28 -4.31 23.49
CA TYR A 17 -19.85 -4.05 23.54
C TYR A 17 -19.03 -5.27 23.13
N PHE A 18 -19.32 -6.43 23.76
CA PHE A 18 -18.62 -7.66 23.42
C PHE A 18 -18.90 -8.14 21.99
N LEU A 19 -20.13 -7.97 21.52
CA LEU A 19 -20.52 -8.37 20.16
C LEU A 19 -19.80 -7.52 19.11
N VAL A 20 -19.78 -6.19 19.27
CA VAL A 20 -19.04 -5.29 18.37
C VAL A 20 -17.55 -5.54 18.46
N TYR A 21 -16.99 -5.74 19.66
CA TYR A 21 -15.59 -6.10 19.84
C TYR A 21 -15.23 -7.40 19.11
N CYS A 22 -16.04 -8.45 19.25
CA CYS A 22 -15.84 -9.70 18.51
C CYS A 22 -15.95 -9.49 17.00
N ALA A 23 -16.93 -8.70 16.54
CA ALA A 23 -17.08 -8.36 15.13
C ALA A 23 -15.82 -7.72 14.56
N MET A 24 -15.31 -6.66 15.19
CA MET A 24 -14.09 -5.96 14.78
C MET A 24 -12.87 -6.89 14.80
N ARG A 25 -12.79 -7.81 15.76
CA ARG A 25 -11.70 -8.77 15.85
C ARG A 25 -11.73 -9.82 14.72
N VAL A 26 -12.93 -10.30 14.36
CA VAL A 26 -13.14 -11.29 13.28
C VAL A 26 -12.85 -10.67 11.90
N MET A 27 -13.22 -9.39 11.71
CA MET A 27 -12.98 -8.63 10.49
C MET A 27 -11.47 -8.45 10.20
N GLY A 28 -10.62 -8.51 11.21
CA GLY A 28 -9.18 -8.66 11.08
C GLY A 28 -8.35 -7.39 11.35
N LYS A 29 -7.02 -7.58 11.46
CA LYS A 29 -6.07 -6.49 11.82
C LYS A 29 -5.91 -5.42 10.74
N ARG A 30 -6.32 -5.69 9.51
CA ARG A 30 -6.22 -4.78 8.37
C ARG A 30 -7.05 -3.51 8.61
N GLU A 31 -8.20 -3.64 9.25
CA GLU A 31 -9.14 -2.56 9.48
C GLU A 31 -8.66 -1.53 10.51
N ILE A 32 -7.87 -1.97 11.50
CA ILE A 32 -7.35 -1.08 12.54
C ILE A 32 -6.22 -0.18 12.02
N GLY A 33 -5.44 -0.65 11.04
CA GLY A 33 -4.24 0.05 10.54
C GLY A 33 -4.44 0.91 9.30
N LYS A 34 -5.43 0.57 8.46
CA LYS A 34 -5.74 1.26 7.19
C LYS A 34 -7.24 1.16 6.93
N LEU A 35 -8.03 2.01 7.59
CA LEU A 35 -9.47 2.08 7.36
C LEU A 35 -9.73 2.46 5.89
N SER A 36 -10.28 1.54 5.09
CA SER A 36 -10.87 1.88 3.81
C SER A 36 -12.18 2.63 4.02
N MET A 37 -12.65 3.37 3.00
CA MET A 37 -13.96 4.04 3.09
C MET A 37 -15.08 3.03 3.34
N PHE A 38 -14.96 1.82 2.80
CA PHE A 38 -15.92 0.75 3.00
C PHE A 38 -15.94 0.26 4.45
N ASP A 39 -14.76 0.05 5.05
CA ASP A 39 -14.63 -0.38 6.45
C ASP A 39 -15.18 0.69 7.42
N LEU A 40 -14.95 1.98 7.08
CA LEU A 40 -15.49 3.10 7.86
C LEU A 40 -17.03 3.09 7.88
N VAL A 41 -17.66 2.91 6.71
CA VAL A 41 -19.14 2.84 6.58
C VAL A 41 -19.69 1.69 7.42
N VAL A 42 -19.11 0.50 7.30
CA VAL A 42 -19.55 -0.67 8.07
C VAL A 42 -19.36 -0.45 9.57
N SER A 43 -18.25 0.16 10.00
CA SER A 43 -18.00 0.47 11.42
C SER A 43 -19.04 1.43 12.00
N ILE A 44 -19.42 2.47 11.24
CA ILE A 44 -20.46 3.42 11.64
C ILE A 44 -21.81 2.69 11.73
N MET A 45 -22.17 1.88 10.73
CA MET A 45 -23.42 1.13 10.74
C MET A 45 -23.50 0.14 11.92
N LEU A 46 -22.41 -0.55 12.25
CA LEU A 46 -22.36 -1.45 13.42
C LEU A 46 -22.56 -0.70 14.73
N ALA A 47 -21.92 0.49 14.87
CA ALA A 47 -22.09 1.31 16.05
C ALA A 47 -23.53 1.82 16.20
N GLU A 48 -24.15 2.26 15.12
CA GLU A 48 -25.55 2.72 15.13
C GLU A 48 -26.55 1.59 15.46
N MET A 49 -26.34 0.38 14.88
CA MET A 49 -27.15 -0.80 15.21
C MET A 49 -27.00 -1.20 16.68
N ALA A 50 -25.80 -1.11 17.24
CA ALA A 50 -25.56 -1.38 18.66
C ALA A 50 -26.30 -0.36 19.55
N ALA A 51 -26.23 0.93 19.20
CA ALA A 51 -26.94 2.00 19.92
C ALA A 51 -28.45 1.76 19.91
N PHE A 52 -29.02 1.42 18.75
CA PHE A 52 -30.44 1.12 18.60
C PHE A 52 -30.92 -0.04 19.52
N VAL A 53 -30.12 -1.11 19.66
CA VAL A 53 -30.44 -2.23 20.54
C VAL A 53 -30.39 -1.85 22.02
N ILE A 54 -29.49 -0.93 22.38
CA ILE A 54 -29.33 -0.46 23.76
C ILE A 54 -30.50 0.47 24.13
N GLU A 55 -30.91 1.33 23.19
CA GLU A 55 -31.94 2.35 23.43
C GLU A 55 -33.36 1.75 23.55
N ASP A 56 -33.74 0.82 22.66
CA ASP A 56 -35.09 0.27 22.58
C ASP A 56 -35.16 -1.11 23.27
N ILE A 57 -35.60 -1.07 24.56
CA ILE A 57 -35.73 -2.28 25.40
C ILE A 57 -36.96 -3.12 25.00
N ASP A 58 -37.97 -2.51 24.43
CA ASP A 58 -39.24 -3.19 24.11
C ASP A 58 -39.08 -4.16 22.93
N LYS A 59 -38.06 -3.93 22.07
CA LYS A 59 -37.76 -4.85 20.98
C LYS A 59 -36.84 -6.00 21.41
N PRO A 60 -37.09 -7.22 20.85
CA PRO A 60 -36.23 -8.35 21.12
C PRO A 60 -34.81 -8.11 20.53
N LEU A 61 -33.79 -8.62 21.21
CA LEU A 61 -32.38 -8.51 20.82
C LEU A 61 -32.10 -8.98 19.38
N SER A 62 -32.89 -9.93 18.88
CA SER A 62 -32.75 -10.48 17.51
C SER A 62 -32.88 -9.41 16.40
N TYR A 63 -33.69 -8.34 16.64
CA TYR A 63 -33.89 -7.27 15.67
C TYR A 63 -32.61 -6.44 15.41
N GLY A 64 -31.72 -6.38 16.38
CA GLY A 64 -30.42 -5.71 16.20
C GLY A 64 -29.30 -6.67 15.84
N ILE A 65 -29.27 -7.86 16.46
CA ILE A 65 -28.21 -8.84 16.24
C ILE A 65 -28.23 -9.39 14.80
N ALA A 66 -29.42 -9.68 14.24
CA ALA A 66 -29.53 -10.21 12.88
C ALA A 66 -28.94 -9.29 11.80
N PRO A 67 -29.29 -7.97 11.73
CA PRO A 67 -28.65 -7.08 10.77
C PRO A 67 -27.15 -6.90 11.03
N MET A 68 -26.69 -6.88 12.30
CA MET A 68 -25.26 -6.81 12.62
C MET A 68 -24.51 -8.02 12.07
N LEU A 69 -25.02 -9.24 12.27
CA LEU A 69 -24.42 -10.45 11.72
C LEU A 69 -24.41 -10.42 10.18
N THR A 70 -25.47 -9.92 9.57
CA THR A 70 -25.54 -9.75 8.12
C THR A 70 -24.41 -8.83 7.62
N LEU A 71 -24.19 -7.67 8.27
CA LEU A 71 -23.09 -6.76 7.93
C LEU A 71 -21.73 -7.41 8.08
N ILE A 72 -21.51 -8.17 9.15
CA ILE A 72 -20.24 -8.89 9.39
C ILE A 72 -20.01 -9.93 8.28
N ILE A 73 -21.02 -10.69 7.90
CA ILE A 73 -20.93 -11.71 6.83
C ILE A 73 -20.64 -11.05 5.49
N VAL A 74 -21.32 -9.94 5.16
CA VAL A 74 -21.07 -9.17 3.94
C VAL A 74 -19.63 -8.64 3.92
N GLN A 75 -19.15 -8.06 5.02
CA GLN A 75 -17.79 -7.53 5.14
C GLN A 75 -16.75 -8.62 4.93
N ILE A 76 -16.87 -9.75 5.62
CA ILE A 76 -15.96 -10.89 5.46
C ILE A 76 -16.01 -11.40 4.01
N GLY A 77 -17.20 -11.53 3.43
CA GLY A 77 -17.38 -11.93 2.04
C GLY A 77 -16.68 -11.01 1.07
N MET A 78 -16.82 -9.68 1.24
CA MET A 78 -16.16 -8.67 0.42
C MET A 78 -14.63 -8.74 0.58
N ALA A 79 -14.13 -8.97 1.79
CA ALA A 79 -12.70 -9.15 2.03
C ALA A 79 -12.14 -10.36 1.26
N PHE A 80 -12.81 -11.51 1.30
CA PHE A 80 -12.43 -12.70 0.53
C PHE A 80 -12.49 -12.49 -0.98
N ILE A 81 -13.52 -11.81 -1.48
CA ILE A 81 -13.68 -11.48 -2.89
C ILE A 81 -12.54 -10.53 -3.34
N GLY A 82 -12.20 -9.55 -2.50
CA GLY A 82 -11.09 -8.61 -2.73
C GLY A 82 -9.73 -9.31 -2.80
N LEU A 83 -9.51 -10.40 -2.03
CA LEU A 83 -8.30 -11.22 -2.14
C LEU A 83 -8.24 -11.97 -3.47
N LYS A 84 -9.37 -12.45 -3.96
CA LYS A 84 -9.43 -13.28 -5.17
C LYS A 84 -9.46 -12.46 -6.47
N SER A 85 -9.99 -11.22 -6.44
CA SER A 85 -10.18 -10.39 -7.62
C SER A 85 -9.60 -8.99 -7.46
N ARG A 86 -8.48 -8.71 -8.17
CA ARG A 86 -7.89 -7.38 -8.22
C ARG A 86 -8.85 -6.33 -8.79
N ARG A 87 -9.68 -6.70 -9.79
CA ARG A 87 -10.63 -5.76 -10.40
C ARG A 87 -11.67 -5.26 -9.40
N LEU A 88 -12.24 -6.17 -8.61
CA LEU A 88 -13.20 -5.82 -7.57
C LEU A 88 -12.55 -4.98 -6.45
N ARG A 89 -11.34 -5.34 -6.03
CA ARG A 89 -10.58 -4.54 -5.05
C ARG A 89 -10.36 -3.11 -5.53
N LEU A 90 -10.00 -2.90 -6.81
CA LEU A 90 -9.81 -1.56 -7.37
C LEU A 90 -11.11 -0.76 -7.50
N ILE A 91 -12.26 -1.43 -7.59
CA ILE A 91 -13.59 -0.77 -7.60
C ILE A 91 -13.98 -0.35 -6.19
N ILE A 92 -13.74 -1.21 -5.19
CA ILE A 92 -14.13 -1.00 -3.80
C ILE A 92 -13.19 -0.01 -3.10
N ASP A 93 -11.89 -0.29 -3.13
CA ASP A 93 -10.86 0.50 -2.43
C ASP A 93 -10.40 1.72 -3.24
N GLY A 94 -10.68 1.74 -4.55
CA GLY A 94 -10.18 2.78 -5.45
C GLY A 94 -8.77 2.52 -5.97
N LYS A 95 -8.21 3.53 -6.63
CA LYS A 95 -6.84 3.51 -7.15
C LYS A 95 -6.06 4.67 -6.54
N PRO A 96 -4.79 4.45 -6.14
CA PRO A 96 -3.91 5.55 -5.78
C PRO A 96 -3.70 6.47 -7.01
N THR A 97 -3.58 7.76 -6.76
CA THR A 97 -3.45 8.80 -7.80
C THR A 97 -2.13 9.54 -7.63
N VAL A 98 -1.34 9.62 -8.71
CA VAL A 98 -0.09 10.36 -8.71
C VAL A 98 -0.39 11.85 -8.85
N LEU A 99 -0.02 12.65 -7.85
CA LEU A 99 -0.19 14.11 -7.83
C LEU A 99 1.07 14.84 -8.28
N ILE A 100 2.25 14.29 -7.97
CA ILE A 100 3.53 14.80 -8.42
C ILE A 100 4.32 13.66 -9.05
N SER A 101 4.92 13.89 -10.22
CA SER A 101 5.88 12.98 -10.83
C SER A 101 7.04 13.75 -11.43
N LYS A 102 8.28 13.31 -11.12
CA LYS A 102 9.53 13.99 -11.54
C LYS A 102 9.54 15.48 -11.18
N GLY A 103 9.01 15.83 -10.01
CA GLY A 103 8.89 17.20 -9.55
C GLY A 103 7.82 18.04 -10.27
N VAL A 104 7.02 17.45 -11.18
CA VAL A 104 5.95 18.14 -11.90
C VAL A 104 4.60 17.83 -11.27
N LEU A 105 3.84 18.90 -10.99
CA LEU A 105 2.51 18.82 -10.38
C LEU A 105 1.41 18.53 -11.42
N HIS A 106 0.61 17.48 -11.20
CA HIS A 106 -0.50 17.07 -12.04
C HIS A 106 -1.82 17.73 -11.60
N ARG A 107 -2.08 18.96 -12.04
CA ARG A 107 -3.27 19.76 -11.66
C ARG A 107 -4.59 19.10 -12.03
N ASP A 108 -4.65 18.38 -13.15
CA ASP A 108 -5.87 17.72 -13.60
C ASP A 108 -6.23 16.54 -12.69
N GLU A 109 -5.24 15.80 -12.22
CA GLU A 109 -5.45 14.70 -11.26
C GLU A 109 -5.87 15.24 -9.89
N MET A 110 -5.28 16.33 -9.41
CA MET A 110 -5.74 17.02 -8.20
C MET A 110 -7.21 17.45 -8.31
N ARG A 111 -7.60 18.06 -9.45
CA ARG A 111 -8.99 18.48 -9.69
C ARG A 111 -9.96 17.30 -9.69
N LYS A 112 -9.61 16.16 -10.29
CA LYS A 112 -10.44 14.95 -10.28
C LYS A 112 -10.64 14.42 -8.87
N GLN A 113 -9.61 14.49 -8.03
CA GLN A 113 -9.66 14.06 -6.63
C GLN A 113 -10.26 15.13 -5.69
N ARG A 114 -10.62 16.31 -6.21
CA ARG A 114 -11.06 17.48 -5.41
C ARG A 114 -10.05 17.87 -4.33
N TYR A 115 -8.78 17.72 -4.68
CA TYR A 115 -7.64 17.95 -3.79
C TYR A 115 -7.03 19.30 -4.14
N ASN A 116 -6.97 20.22 -3.18
CA ASN A 116 -6.46 21.56 -3.39
C ASN A 116 -4.96 21.67 -3.08
N LEU A 117 -4.37 22.82 -3.35
CA LEU A 117 -2.95 23.05 -3.13
C LEU A 117 -2.60 23.15 -1.64
N ASP A 118 -3.52 23.69 -0.82
CA ASP A 118 -3.33 23.81 0.61
C ASP A 118 -3.32 22.43 1.28
N ASP A 119 -4.20 21.51 0.85
CA ASP A 119 -4.20 20.10 1.27
C ASP A 119 -2.86 19.43 0.94
N LEU A 120 -2.35 19.66 -0.28
CA LEU A 120 -1.06 19.12 -0.70
C LEU A 120 0.09 19.62 0.18
N LEU A 121 0.17 20.94 0.38
CA LEU A 121 1.22 21.54 1.18
C LEU A 121 1.14 21.13 2.66
N GLN A 122 -0.07 20.97 3.19
CA GLN A 122 -0.26 20.46 4.55
C GLN A 122 0.29 19.04 4.68
N GLN A 123 -0.09 18.14 3.77
CA GLN A 123 0.35 16.74 3.83
C GLN A 123 1.84 16.57 3.53
N LEU A 124 2.45 17.43 2.71
CA LEU A 124 3.91 17.46 2.54
C LEU A 124 4.62 17.79 3.86
N ARG A 125 4.15 18.82 4.59
CA ARG A 125 4.68 19.16 5.93
C ARG A 125 4.51 18.02 6.94
N GLU A 126 3.39 17.28 6.89
CA GLU A 126 3.18 16.09 7.74
C GLU A 126 4.21 14.98 7.46
N GLN A 127 4.78 14.96 6.24
CA GLN A 127 5.84 14.03 5.83
C GLN A 127 7.26 14.63 5.99
N ASN A 128 7.40 15.80 6.68
CA ASN A 128 8.65 16.53 6.86
C ASN A 128 9.30 16.97 5.53
N VAL A 129 8.49 17.32 4.54
CA VAL A 129 8.95 17.89 3.27
C VAL A 129 8.49 19.33 3.18
N ASP A 130 9.43 20.27 3.13
CA ASP A 130 9.17 21.70 3.19
C ASP A 130 8.86 22.30 1.81
N SER A 131 9.38 21.69 0.75
CA SER A 131 9.30 22.21 -0.61
C SER A 131 8.78 21.17 -1.61
N ILE A 132 7.86 21.58 -2.48
CA ILE A 132 7.43 20.76 -3.64
C ILE A 132 8.63 20.44 -4.56
N GLY A 133 9.62 21.35 -4.61
CA GLY A 133 10.82 21.17 -5.41
C GLY A 133 11.70 19.98 -4.99
N GLU A 134 11.61 19.53 -3.74
CA GLU A 134 12.33 18.38 -3.18
C GLU A 134 11.62 17.05 -3.42
N VAL A 135 10.41 17.10 -3.97
CA VAL A 135 9.60 15.91 -4.23
C VAL A 135 9.85 15.38 -5.63
N ASP A 136 10.24 14.12 -5.74
CA ASP A 136 10.26 13.43 -7.03
C ASP A 136 8.88 12.86 -7.35
N PHE A 137 8.28 12.08 -6.44
CA PHE A 137 6.92 11.57 -6.58
C PHE A 137 6.08 11.83 -5.34
N ALA A 138 4.81 12.17 -5.54
CA ALA A 138 3.79 12.19 -4.50
C ALA A 138 2.53 11.48 -4.97
N ILE A 139 2.07 10.53 -4.19
CA ILE A 139 0.92 9.67 -4.48
C ILE A 139 -0.14 9.86 -3.42
N LEU A 140 -1.33 10.23 -3.84
CA LEU A 140 -2.50 10.22 -2.99
C LEU A 140 -3.03 8.78 -2.90
N GLU A 141 -2.91 8.19 -1.73
CA GLU A 141 -3.39 6.85 -1.46
C GLU A 141 -4.93 6.81 -1.35
N THR A 142 -5.50 5.61 -1.46
CA THR A 142 -6.95 5.40 -1.35
C THR A 142 -7.51 5.74 0.05
N THR A 143 -6.64 5.83 1.05
CA THR A 143 -6.96 6.29 2.40
C THR A 143 -7.01 7.81 2.54
N GLY A 144 -6.70 8.55 1.46
CA GLY A 144 -6.58 10.02 1.50
C GLY A 144 -5.26 10.54 2.04
N LYS A 145 -4.31 9.68 2.40
CA LYS A 145 -2.96 10.08 2.83
C LYS A 145 -2.03 10.22 1.63
N LEU A 146 -1.11 11.17 1.72
CA LEU A 146 -0.08 11.38 0.72
C LEU A 146 1.17 10.53 1.06
N THR A 147 1.65 9.74 0.10
CA THR A 147 2.95 9.09 0.17
C THR A 147 3.93 9.89 -0.67
N VAL A 148 5.04 10.33 -0.08
CA VAL A 148 6.01 11.21 -0.72
C VAL A 148 7.34 10.49 -0.88
N PHE A 149 7.94 10.63 -2.07
CA PHE A 149 9.29 10.18 -2.39
C PHE A 149 10.13 11.43 -2.69
N PRO A 150 11.10 11.76 -1.82
CA PRO A 150 11.98 12.90 -2.06
C PRO A 150 12.92 12.61 -3.23
N LYS A 151 13.48 13.66 -3.82
CA LYS A 151 14.56 13.54 -4.79
C LYS A 151 15.82 13.06 -4.11
N ASP A 152 16.52 12.09 -4.73
CA ASP A 152 17.84 11.68 -4.26
C ASP A 152 18.85 12.80 -4.52
N GLU A 153 19.49 13.33 -3.46
CA GLU A 153 20.51 14.38 -3.55
C GLU A 153 21.76 13.95 -4.34
N ASN A 154 21.96 12.65 -4.54
CA ASN A 154 23.14 12.11 -5.24
C ASN A 154 23.09 12.22 -6.78
N THR A 155 21.96 12.63 -7.37
CA THR A 155 21.85 12.73 -8.85
C THR A 155 22.25 14.10 -9.39
N SER A 156 22.52 15.09 -8.53
CA SER A 156 22.88 16.46 -8.94
C SER A 156 24.38 16.72 -9.09
N ASN A 157 25.26 15.76 -8.79
CA ASN A 157 26.72 15.97 -8.82
C ASN A 157 27.45 15.45 -10.07
N ASP A 158 26.74 14.87 -11.06
CA ASP A 158 27.41 14.33 -12.25
C ASP A 158 27.47 15.27 -13.46
N SER A 159 27.18 16.59 -13.28
CA SER A 159 27.24 17.53 -14.41
C SER A 159 28.30 18.61 -14.32
N ASN A 160 29.23 18.58 -13.32
CA ASN A 160 30.35 19.54 -13.30
C ASN A 160 31.61 18.95 -12.65
N SER A 161 32.37 18.14 -13.39
CA SER A 161 33.82 18.08 -13.19
C SER A 161 34.51 17.68 -14.48
N SER A 162 34.73 18.68 -15.33
CA SER A 162 35.82 18.67 -16.26
C SER A 162 37.00 19.38 -15.61
N GLY A 163 38.03 18.62 -15.30
CA GLY A 163 39.44 19.07 -15.29
C GLY A 163 40.00 19.73 -14.06
N SER A 164 40.79 19.00 -13.32
CA SER A 164 42.22 19.33 -13.13
C SER A 164 42.88 18.39 -12.14
N ASP A 165 43.99 17.86 -12.60
CA ASP A 165 44.95 17.04 -11.88
C ASP A 165 45.45 17.68 -10.58
N SER A 166 45.66 16.90 -9.55
CA SER A 166 46.90 16.90 -8.77
C SER A 166 46.87 15.83 -7.67
N GLU A 167 48.02 15.25 -7.60
CA GLU A 167 48.49 14.09 -6.84
C GLU A 167 48.47 14.27 -5.33
N ASP A 168 48.49 13.10 -4.69
CA ASP A 168 49.27 12.67 -3.53
C ASP A 168 48.70 12.66 -2.11
N PHE A 169 48.93 11.50 -1.55
CA PHE A 169 49.47 11.10 -0.26
C PHE A 169 48.51 10.51 0.80
N SER A 170 48.56 9.20 0.79
CA SER A 170 48.76 8.20 1.86
C SER A 170 48.13 8.32 3.24
N SER A 171 47.71 7.10 3.64
CA SER A 171 47.89 6.46 4.97
C SER A 171 46.61 6.39 5.83
N SER A 172 46.13 5.36 6.34
CA SER A 172 46.49 4.02 6.78
C SER A 172 45.34 3.39 7.56
N LYS A 173 45.14 2.12 7.33
CA LYS A 173 44.69 1.06 8.24
C LYS A 173 43.60 1.29 9.31
N SER A 174 42.50 0.55 9.22
CA SER A 174 42.19 -0.45 10.25
C SER A 174 41.26 -1.54 9.73
N LYS A 175 41.73 -2.77 9.87
CA LYS A 175 41.01 -4.03 9.60
C LYS A 175 40.07 -4.32 10.77
N THR A 176 38.82 -4.71 10.51
CA THR A 176 38.18 -5.74 11.30
C THR A 176 37.14 -6.46 10.42
N GLY A 177 37.39 -7.73 10.19
CA GLY A 177 36.57 -8.58 9.36
C GLY A 177 35.26 -8.99 10.03
N LYS A 178 34.24 -9.11 9.22
CA LYS A 178 33.14 -10.05 9.46
C LYS A 178 32.76 -10.65 8.11
N ASN A 179 33.09 -11.92 7.96
CA ASN A 179 32.65 -12.78 6.88
C ASN A 179 31.11 -12.88 6.92
N GLN A 180 30.45 -12.32 5.93
CA GLN A 180 29.13 -12.76 5.51
C GLN A 180 29.30 -13.32 4.10
N ILE A 181 29.06 -14.61 3.99
CA ILE A 181 28.98 -15.34 2.74
C ILE A 181 27.63 -14.98 2.13
N ASP A 182 27.61 -13.98 1.28
CA ASP A 182 26.46 -13.65 0.43
C ASP A 182 26.77 -14.11 -1.00
N GLY A 183 26.38 -15.35 -1.26
CA GLY A 183 26.58 -16.01 -2.54
C GLY A 183 25.46 -15.66 -3.53
N SER A 184 25.26 -14.38 -3.82
CA SER A 184 24.46 -13.97 -4.98
C SER A 184 25.41 -13.60 -6.11
N PRO A 185 25.33 -14.23 -7.31
CA PRO A 185 26.10 -13.80 -8.45
C PRO A 185 25.67 -12.38 -8.86
N ASN A 186 26.54 -11.41 -8.62
CA ASN A 186 26.35 -10.02 -9.00
C ASN A 186 26.53 -9.88 -10.53
N ILE A 187 25.52 -10.28 -11.28
CA ILE A 187 25.49 -10.10 -12.74
C ILE A 187 25.06 -8.66 -12.98
N LYS A 188 26.00 -7.82 -13.39
CA LYS A 188 25.73 -6.45 -13.84
C LYS A 188 24.89 -6.50 -15.10
N PHE A 189 23.58 -6.36 -14.96
CA PHE A 189 22.69 -6.08 -16.08
C PHE A 189 22.88 -4.65 -16.57
N PRO A 190 22.70 -4.36 -17.87
CA PRO A 190 22.70 -2.99 -18.34
C PRO A 190 21.62 -2.20 -17.55
N ASN A 191 22.05 -1.11 -16.92
CA ASN A 191 21.17 -0.25 -16.13
C ASN A 191 19.98 0.16 -17.00
N ILE A 192 18.80 -0.33 -16.67
CA ILE A 192 17.56 0.16 -17.24
C ILE A 192 17.35 1.51 -16.55
N LYS A 193 17.56 2.61 -17.28
CA LYS A 193 17.19 3.94 -16.79
C LYS A 193 15.66 4.02 -16.77
N TYR A 194 15.08 3.55 -15.69
CA TYR A 194 13.68 3.75 -15.38
C TYR A 194 13.62 4.75 -14.22
N GLU A 195 13.33 6.01 -14.55
CA GLU A 195 13.19 7.09 -13.58
C GLU A 195 11.73 7.22 -13.16
N GLY A 196 11.19 6.17 -12.53
CA GLY A 196 9.79 6.14 -12.14
C GLY A 196 9.58 5.41 -10.80
N LEU A 197 8.35 5.47 -10.31
CA LEU A 197 7.94 4.70 -9.14
C LEU A 197 8.12 3.20 -9.35
N PRO A 198 8.39 2.41 -8.27
CA PRO A 198 8.45 0.97 -8.38
C PRO A 198 7.23 0.40 -9.10
N LEU A 199 7.44 -0.28 -10.23
CA LEU A 199 6.38 -0.84 -11.06
C LEU A 199 6.31 -2.35 -10.90
N PRO A 200 5.15 -2.90 -10.52
CA PRO A 200 4.94 -4.34 -10.56
C PRO A 200 4.80 -4.82 -12.02
N LEU A 201 5.66 -5.75 -12.41
CA LEU A 201 5.67 -6.37 -13.73
C LEU A 201 4.88 -7.67 -13.77
N ILE A 202 4.89 -8.43 -12.65
CA ILE A 202 4.08 -9.62 -12.45
C ILE A 202 3.41 -9.53 -11.07
N MET A 203 2.13 -9.87 -11.00
CA MET A 203 1.37 -9.98 -9.75
C MET A 203 0.51 -11.24 -9.79
N ASP A 204 0.65 -12.10 -8.78
CA ASP A 204 -0.09 -13.37 -8.66
C ASP A 204 0.03 -14.27 -9.91
N GLY A 205 1.19 -14.26 -10.60
CA GLY A 205 1.44 -15.00 -11.82
C GLY A 205 0.86 -14.37 -13.09
N LYS A 206 0.34 -13.13 -13.00
CA LYS A 206 -0.21 -12.39 -14.15
C LYS A 206 0.70 -11.24 -14.52
N VAL A 207 1.13 -11.23 -15.78
CA VAL A 207 1.94 -10.15 -16.35
C VAL A 207 1.11 -8.87 -16.45
N GLN A 208 1.72 -7.75 -16.08
CA GLN A 208 1.16 -6.40 -16.17
C GLN A 208 1.67 -5.73 -17.44
N ASP A 209 1.01 -5.99 -18.58
CA ASP A 209 1.47 -5.52 -19.90
C ASP A 209 1.59 -4.00 -19.97
N GLN A 210 0.66 -3.26 -19.36
CA GLN A 210 0.70 -1.80 -19.29
C GLN A 210 1.99 -1.27 -18.63
N ASN A 211 2.46 -1.97 -17.59
CA ASN A 211 3.69 -1.59 -16.89
C ASN A 211 4.94 -1.98 -17.72
N LEU A 212 4.87 -3.04 -18.51
CA LEU A 212 5.94 -3.39 -19.45
C LEU A 212 6.07 -2.38 -20.58
N GLU A 213 4.96 -1.83 -21.07
CA GLU A 213 4.94 -0.75 -22.07
C GLU A 213 5.59 0.53 -21.52
N ILE A 214 5.32 0.89 -20.26
CA ILE A 214 5.94 2.06 -19.61
C ILE A 214 7.47 1.96 -19.61
N ILE A 215 8.01 0.78 -19.30
CA ILE A 215 9.47 0.54 -19.30
C ILE A 215 10.02 0.14 -20.68
N GLN A 216 9.18 0.17 -21.72
CA GLN A 216 9.53 -0.20 -23.10
C GLN A 216 10.17 -1.60 -23.23
N LYS A 217 9.65 -2.56 -22.46
CA LYS A 217 10.14 -3.96 -22.48
C LYS A 217 9.02 -4.91 -22.88
N THR A 218 9.44 -6.09 -23.38
CA THR A 218 8.51 -7.13 -23.85
C THR A 218 8.36 -8.24 -22.82
N ARG A 219 7.31 -9.07 -22.96
CA ARG A 219 7.15 -10.30 -22.17
C ARG A 219 8.34 -11.25 -22.30
N PHE A 220 9.01 -11.25 -23.47
CA PHE A 220 10.21 -12.07 -23.71
C PHE A 220 11.36 -11.63 -22.81
N TRP A 221 11.60 -10.31 -22.74
CA TRP A 221 12.60 -9.78 -21.83
C TRP A 221 12.28 -10.13 -20.36
N LEU A 222 11.01 -9.96 -19.93
CA LEU A 222 10.57 -10.30 -18.59
C LEU A 222 10.76 -11.79 -18.27
N LYS A 223 10.51 -12.66 -19.27
CA LYS A 223 10.73 -14.11 -19.12
C LYS A 223 12.20 -14.43 -18.86
N ASN A 224 13.11 -13.80 -19.59
CA ASN A 224 14.54 -13.97 -19.34
C ASN A 224 14.93 -13.51 -17.93
N GLN A 225 14.35 -12.42 -17.42
CA GLN A 225 14.63 -11.92 -16.06
C GLN A 225 14.21 -12.91 -14.98
N ILE A 226 13.03 -13.50 -15.08
CA ILE A 226 12.58 -14.50 -14.10
C ILE A 226 13.36 -15.81 -14.19
N GLN A 227 13.79 -16.21 -15.40
CA GLN A 227 14.60 -17.40 -15.60
C GLN A 227 15.98 -17.28 -14.97
N HIS A 228 16.60 -16.10 -14.98
CA HIS A 228 17.85 -15.85 -14.25
C HIS A 228 17.70 -16.01 -12.73
N ASN A 229 16.49 -15.85 -12.21
CA ASN A 229 16.16 -16.10 -10.81
C ASN A 229 15.66 -17.54 -10.57
N GLY A 230 15.83 -18.45 -11.52
CA GLY A 230 15.48 -19.86 -11.41
C GLY A 230 14.00 -20.20 -11.59
N ILE A 231 13.18 -19.24 -12.03
CA ILE A 231 11.73 -19.43 -12.22
C ILE A 231 11.43 -19.58 -13.72
N LEU A 232 10.79 -20.68 -14.09
CA LEU A 232 10.58 -21.03 -15.51
C LEU A 232 9.30 -20.43 -16.09
N ASP A 233 8.25 -20.23 -15.30
CA ASP A 233 6.96 -19.73 -15.79
C ASP A 233 6.49 -18.50 -14.96
N PHE A 234 5.78 -17.59 -15.64
CA PHE A 234 5.16 -16.42 -14.98
C PHE A 234 4.16 -16.81 -13.88
N LYS A 235 3.50 -17.96 -14.03
CA LYS A 235 2.51 -18.46 -13.07
C LYS A 235 3.10 -18.78 -11.71
N ASP A 236 4.41 -19.09 -11.67
CA ASP A 236 5.14 -19.46 -10.46
C ASP A 236 5.70 -18.23 -9.73
N VAL A 237 5.53 -17.04 -10.31
CA VAL A 237 5.94 -15.77 -9.69
C VAL A 237 4.79 -15.20 -8.87
N PHE A 238 5.04 -14.93 -7.58
CA PHE A 238 4.09 -14.20 -6.74
C PHE A 238 4.11 -12.71 -7.06
N ILE A 239 5.30 -12.10 -7.03
CA ILE A 239 5.52 -10.71 -7.44
C ILE A 239 6.84 -10.56 -8.16
N CYS A 240 6.85 -9.76 -9.23
CA CYS A 240 8.05 -9.23 -9.86
C CYS A 240 7.85 -7.73 -10.03
N SER A 241 8.79 -6.93 -9.54
CA SER A 241 8.77 -5.47 -9.66
C SER A 241 10.12 -4.92 -10.09
N ILE A 242 10.10 -3.76 -10.72
CA ILE A 242 11.29 -2.97 -11.03
C ILE A 242 11.27 -1.70 -10.19
N ASP A 243 12.41 -1.34 -9.58
CA ASP A 243 12.55 -0.11 -8.83
C ASP A 243 13.00 1.08 -9.74
N HIS A 244 13.11 2.27 -9.14
CA HIS A 244 13.55 3.50 -9.82
C HIS A 244 14.99 3.41 -10.36
N ASN A 245 15.83 2.55 -9.78
CA ASN A 245 17.19 2.31 -10.23
C ASN A 245 17.29 1.23 -11.32
N GLY A 246 16.16 0.68 -11.77
CA GLY A 246 16.11 -0.41 -12.75
C GLY A 246 16.43 -1.78 -12.16
N LYS A 247 16.53 -1.91 -10.84
CA LYS A 247 16.76 -3.18 -10.16
C LYS A 247 15.47 -3.99 -10.09
N ILE A 248 15.55 -5.27 -10.44
CA ILE A 248 14.40 -6.15 -10.46
C ILE A 248 14.37 -6.97 -9.17
N TYR A 249 13.19 -7.00 -8.54
CA TYR A 249 12.88 -7.87 -7.43
C TYR A 249 11.92 -8.97 -7.91
N VAL A 250 12.22 -10.23 -7.60
CA VAL A 250 11.37 -11.38 -7.94
C VAL A 250 11.15 -12.24 -6.70
N SER A 251 9.89 -12.54 -6.42
CA SER A 251 9.50 -13.49 -5.38
C SER A 251 8.68 -14.62 -6.00
N PRO A 252 9.06 -15.89 -5.83
CA PRO A 252 8.25 -17.02 -6.28
C PRO A 252 6.97 -17.13 -5.46
N LYS A 253 5.98 -17.85 -6.00
CA LYS A 253 4.89 -18.40 -5.19
C LYS A 253 5.48 -19.52 -4.34
N ASP A 254 5.15 -19.50 -3.05
CA ASP A 254 5.50 -20.62 -2.19
C ASP A 254 4.88 -21.89 -2.79
N ASP A 255 5.74 -22.86 -3.09
CA ASP A 255 5.28 -24.19 -3.46
C ASP A 255 4.45 -24.72 -2.30
N LYS A 256 3.21 -25.09 -2.58
CA LYS A 256 2.41 -25.86 -1.65
C LYS A 256 3.20 -27.13 -1.32
N LYS A 257 3.79 -27.15 -0.12
CA LYS A 257 4.18 -28.40 0.50
C LYS A 257 2.97 -29.26 0.81
#